data_61128ccc0334d380224b4f6c4b854233
#
_entry.id   61128ccc0334d380224b4f6c4b854233
#
_cell.length_a   1.000
_cell.length_b   1.000
_cell.length_c   1.000
_cell.angle_alpha   90.00
_cell.angle_beta   90.00
_cell.angle_gamma   90.00
#
_symmetry.space_group_name_H-M   'P 1'
#
loop_
_entity.id
_entity.type
_entity.pdbx_description
1 polymer ?
#
loop_
_entity_poly.entity_id
_entity_poly.type
_entity_poly.pdbx_seq_one_letter_code
_entity_poly.pdbx_strand_id
1 'polypeptide(L)'
;MKAIGFIGYSNSGKTTLIERVIPLFRERGFAVSAIKNAHHGFDMDRPGKDSFRYRQAGAGQVLIATGLRWALLTETAQRPSTLDELLAQLAPCDLVIVEGFKSEGHMPRIEVRRQGIQEPPLYPHDSNVIAIATDQG
;
A
#
# COMPACT_ATOMS: atom_id res chain seq x y z
N MET A 1 5.41 -13.42 8.62
CA MET A 1 4.63 -12.20 8.32
C MET A 1 3.71 -12.51 7.16
N LYS A 2 2.40 -12.31 7.35
CA LYS A 2 1.41 -12.58 6.32
C LYS A 2 1.01 -11.30 5.61
N ALA A 3 0.71 -11.39 4.31
CA ALA A 3 0.26 -10.26 3.51
C ALA A 3 -1.09 -10.57 2.87
N ILE A 4 -1.96 -9.57 2.80
CA ILE A 4 -3.23 -9.62 2.10
C ILE A 4 -3.37 -8.38 1.21
N GLY A 5 -3.77 -8.58 -0.04
CA GLY A 5 -3.93 -7.53 -1.01
C GLY A 5 -5.37 -7.02 -1.08
N PHE A 6 -5.53 -5.72 -1.25
CA PHE A 6 -6.80 -5.09 -1.58
C PHE A 6 -6.64 -4.44 -2.95
N ILE A 7 -7.41 -4.90 -3.91
CA ILE A 7 -7.37 -4.41 -5.28
C ILE A 7 -8.74 -3.86 -5.70
N GLY A 8 -8.75 -3.01 -6.69
CA GLY A 8 -9.97 -2.41 -7.22
C GLY A 8 -9.63 -1.14 -7.97
N TYR A 9 -10.60 -0.66 -8.73
CA TYR A 9 -10.46 0.58 -9.50
C TYR A 9 -10.45 1.80 -8.58
N SER A 10 -10.02 2.94 -9.11
CA SER A 10 -10.11 4.21 -8.39
C SER A 10 -11.54 4.47 -7.93
N ASN A 11 -11.69 4.99 -6.72
CA ASN A 11 -12.98 5.27 -6.10
C ASN A 11 -13.82 4.03 -5.80
N SER A 12 -13.19 2.85 -5.73
CA SER A 12 -13.90 1.60 -5.37
C SER A 12 -14.20 1.49 -3.87
N GLY A 13 -13.57 2.32 -3.03
CA GLY A 13 -13.71 2.27 -1.58
C GLY A 13 -12.61 1.51 -0.86
N LYS A 14 -11.48 1.22 -1.52
CA LYS A 14 -10.35 0.48 -0.92
C LYS A 14 -9.87 1.13 0.38
N THR A 15 -9.56 2.41 0.33
CA THR A 15 -9.03 3.14 1.49
C THR A 15 -10.02 3.12 2.65
N THR A 16 -11.30 3.36 2.38
CA THR A 16 -12.34 3.34 3.41
C THR A 16 -12.47 1.97 4.05
N LEU A 17 -12.41 0.91 3.26
CA LEU A 17 -12.48 -0.45 3.78
C LEU A 17 -11.25 -0.78 4.63
N ILE A 18 -10.05 -0.49 4.14
CA ILE A 18 -8.80 -0.74 4.87
C ILE A 18 -8.79 0.01 6.20
N GLU A 19 -9.24 1.25 6.19
CA GLU A 19 -9.33 2.11 7.38
C GLU A 19 -10.24 1.52 8.46
N ARG A 20 -11.24 0.74 8.07
CA ARG A 20 -12.15 0.05 8.99
C ARG A 20 -11.62 -1.31 9.41
N VAL A 21 -10.88 -1.98 8.56
CA VAL A 21 -10.36 -3.33 8.83
C VAL A 21 -9.18 -3.30 9.80
N ILE A 22 -8.30 -2.31 9.70
CA ILE A 22 -7.12 -2.21 10.56
C ILE A 22 -7.48 -2.24 12.05
N PRO A 23 -8.43 -1.42 12.54
CA PRO A 23 -8.80 -1.47 13.96
C PRO A 23 -9.31 -2.83 14.42
N LEU A 24 -10.02 -3.55 13.56
CA LEU A 24 -10.57 -4.87 13.91
C LEU A 24 -9.46 -5.89 14.19
N PHE A 25 -8.39 -5.87 13.40
CA PHE A 25 -7.25 -6.73 13.65
C PHE A 25 -6.48 -6.30 14.89
N ARG A 26 -6.33 -5.00 15.10
CA ARG A 26 -5.64 -4.47 16.28
C ARG A 26 -6.36 -4.80 17.58
N GLU A 27 -7.67 -4.75 17.58
CA GLU A 27 -8.51 -5.14 18.73
C GLU A 27 -8.32 -6.61 19.10
N ARG A 28 -7.95 -7.44 18.13
CA ARG A 28 -7.64 -8.86 18.34
C ARG A 28 -6.18 -9.12 18.70
N GLY A 29 -5.41 -8.06 18.92
CA GLY A 29 -4.02 -8.16 19.35
C GLY A 29 -2.99 -8.32 18.24
N PHE A 30 -3.38 -8.14 16.96
CA PHE A 30 -2.45 -8.25 15.84
C PHE A 30 -1.73 -6.93 15.57
N ALA A 31 -0.42 -7.02 15.30
CA ALA A 31 0.35 -5.91 14.79
C ALA A 31 0.17 -5.83 13.26
N VAL A 32 -0.29 -4.68 12.77
CA VAL A 32 -0.64 -4.48 11.37
C VAL A 32 0.22 -3.38 10.77
N SER A 33 0.79 -3.63 9.61
CA SER A 33 1.46 -2.63 8.77
C SER A 33 0.76 -2.54 7.43
N ALA A 34 1.02 -1.49 6.67
CA ALA A 34 0.38 -1.29 5.38
C ALA A 34 1.39 -0.80 4.34
N ILE A 35 1.20 -1.24 3.10
CA ILE A 35 1.90 -0.76 1.91
C ILE A 35 0.85 -0.23 0.94
N LYS A 36 1.07 0.95 0.40
CA LYS A 36 0.22 1.52 -0.64
C LYS A 36 1.03 1.78 -1.90
N ASN A 37 0.56 1.28 -3.03
CA ASN A 37 1.11 1.62 -4.33
C ASN A 37 0.50 2.95 -4.80
N ALA A 38 1.32 4.00 -4.84
CA ALA A 38 0.88 5.33 -5.24
C ALA A 38 1.09 5.50 -6.75
N HIS A 39 0.02 5.36 -7.55
CA HIS A 39 0.10 5.40 -9.01
C HIS A 39 0.47 6.79 -9.57
N HIS A 40 0.13 7.84 -8.85
CA HIS A 40 0.36 9.22 -9.29
C HIS A 40 1.58 9.85 -8.62
N GLY A 41 2.43 9.02 -8.02
CA GLY A 41 3.55 9.49 -7.24
C GLY A 41 3.12 10.06 -5.90
N PHE A 42 4.07 10.40 -5.09
CA PHE A 42 3.84 11.11 -3.83
C PHE A 42 5.08 11.91 -3.48
N ASP A 43 4.89 13.00 -2.76
CA ASP A 43 5.97 13.74 -2.14
C ASP A 43 5.63 14.00 -0.68
N MET A 44 6.47 13.49 0.20
CA MET A 44 6.41 13.78 1.64
C MET A 44 7.19 15.05 1.98
N ASP A 45 7.99 15.51 1.04
CA ASP A 45 8.68 16.79 1.09
C ASP A 45 8.24 17.66 -0.09
N ARG A 46 8.46 18.97 0.02
CA ARG A 46 8.05 19.95 -0.98
C ARG A 46 9.26 20.67 -1.53
N PRO A 47 9.20 21.21 -2.78
CA PRO A 47 10.25 22.08 -3.30
C PRO A 47 10.61 23.18 -2.31
N GLY A 48 11.92 23.37 -2.07
CA GLY A 48 12.44 24.35 -1.13
C GLY A 48 12.60 23.86 0.30
N LYS A 49 12.09 22.68 0.67
CA LYS A 49 12.38 22.05 1.96
C LYS A 49 13.74 21.36 1.92
N ASP A 50 14.40 21.24 3.08
CA ASP A 50 15.75 20.68 3.17
C ASP A 50 15.82 19.25 2.64
N SER A 51 14.86 18.40 2.99
CA SER A 51 14.79 17.02 2.53
C SER A 51 14.68 16.94 0.99
N PHE A 52 13.85 17.79 0.39
CA PHE A 52 13.74 17.91 -1.06
C PHE A 52 15.06 18.34 -1.69
N ARG A 53 15.72 19.33 -1.10
CA ARG A 53 17.01 19.83 -1.58
C ARG A 53 18.09 18.77 -1.51
N TYR A 54 18.11 17.93 -0.49
CA TYR A 54 19.05 16.83 -0.37
C TYR A 54 18.86 15.80 -1.48
N ARG A 55 17.61 15.46 -1.80
CA ARG A 55 17.32 14.55 -2.92
C ARG A 55 17.75 15.18 -4.26
N GLN A 56 17.45 16.45 -4.47
CA GLN A 56 17.83 17.19 -5.67
C GLN A 56 19.34 17.25 -5.82
N ALA A 57 20.08 17.30 -4.74
CA ALA A 57 21.55 17.31 -4.74
C ALA A 57 22.16 15.92 -4.98
N GLY A 58 21.36 14.84 -4.97
CA GLY A 58 21.81 13.50 -5.30
C GLY A 58 21.83 12.50 -4.14
N ALA A 59 21.26 12.84 -2.98
CA ALA A 59 21.15 11.88 -1.88
C ALA A 59 20.20 10.73 -2.28
N GLY A 60 20.68 9.49 -2.22
CA GLY A 60 19.89 8.31 -2.57
C GLY A 60 18.84 7.97 -1.53
N GLN A 61 19.07 8.35 -0.28
CA GLN A 61 18.13 8.18 0.82
C GLN A 61 18.15 9.42 1.71
N VAL A 62 16.98 9.79 2.20
CA VAL A 62 16.83 10.85 3.21
C VAL A 62 15.93 10.33 4.31
N LEU A 63 16.40 10.36 5.55
CA LEU A 63 15.59 10.01 6.72
C LEU A 63 15.16 11.28 7.44
N ILE A 64 13.86 11.45 7.59
CA ILE A 64 13.25 12.58 8.30
C ILE A 64 12.73 12.06 9.62
N ALA A 65 13.15 12.66 10.72
CA ALA A 65 12.79 12.16 12.04
C ALA A 65 12.28 13.26 12.96
N THR A 66 11.28 12.90 13.77
CA THR A 66 10.86 13.65 14.96
C THR A 66 11.01 12.76 16.17
N GLY A 67 10.69 13.25 17.38
CA GLY A 67 10.75 12.43 18.58
C GLY A 67 9.77 11.24 18.60
N LEU A 68 8.72 11.28 17.77
CA LEU A 68 7.64 10.30 17.81
C LEU A 68 7.53 9.46 16.55
N ARG A 69 8.15 9.86 15.44
CA ARG A 69 8.10 9.10 14.19
C ARG A 69 9.22 9.52 13.24
N TRP A 70 9.49 8.65 12.28
CA TRP A 70 10.43 8.95 11.21
C TRP A 70 9.93 8.35 9.89
N ALA A 71 10.45 8.90 8.80
CA ALA A 71 10.18 8.39 7.46
C ALA A 71 11.50 8.31 6.70
N LEU A 72 11.69 7.21 5.96
CA LEU A 72 12.81 7.03 5.06
C LEU A 72 12.33 7.16 3.63
N LEU A 73 12.89 8.12 2.91
CA LEU A 73 12.65 8.30 1.48
C LEU A 73 13.81 7.67 0.71
N THR A 74 13.50 6.68 -0.11
CA THR A 74 14.49 5.99 -0.93
C THR A 74 14.21 6.26 -2.41
N GLU A 75 15.21 6.74 -3.12
CA GLU A 75 15.13 6.93 -4.57
C GLU A 75 15.50 5.62 -5.28
N THR A 76 14.67 5.15 -6.19
CA THR A 76 14.90 3.94 -6.97
C THR A 76 14.99 4.30 -8.44
N ALA A 77 16.09 4.94 -8.81
CA ALA A 77 16.24 5.59 -10.12
C ALA A 77 16.32 4.62 -11.30
N GLN A 78 16.72 3.36 -11.08
CA GLN A 78 16.98 2.42 -12.18
C GLN A 78 15.80 1.53 -12.51
N ARG A 79 15.00 1.15 -11.53
CA ARG A 79 13.80 0.35 -11.70
C ARG A 79 12.88 0.49 -10.49
N PRO A 80 11.59 0.21 -10.64
CA PRO A 80 10.69 0.12 -9.48
C PRO A 80 11.14 -1.01 -8.54
N SER A 81 10.92 -0.81 -7.25
CA SER A 81 11.10 -1.88 -6.26
C SER A 81 9.98 -2.92 -6.42
N THR A 82 10.32 -4.18 -6.25
CA THR A 82 9.34 -5.25 -6.21
C THR A 82 8.56 -5.22 -4.89
N LEU A 83 7.39 -5.85 -4.87
CA LEU A 83 6.62 -5.97 -3.63
C LEU A 83 7.44 -6.68 -2.53
N ASP A 84 8.17 -7.74 -2.86
CA ASP A 84 8.99 -8.44 -1.89
C ASP A 84 10.09 -7.56 -1.30
N GLU A 85 10.72 -6.74 -2.12
CA GLU A 85 11.70 -5.75 -1.65
C GLU A 85 11.08 -4.74 -0.70
N LEU A 86 9.88 -4.28 -0.99
CA LEU A 86 9.16 -3.34 -0.13
C LEU A 86 8.71 -3.98 1.18
N LEU A 87 8.21 -5.21 1.13
CA LEU A 87 7.86 -5.98 2.33
C LEU A 87 9.06 -6.14 3.27
N ALA A 88 10.25 -6.35 2.70
CA ALA A 88 11.48 -6.49 3.47
C ALA A 88 11.89 -5.21 4.22
N GLN A 89 11.36 -4.05 3.84
CA GLN A 89 11.64 -2.79 4.54
C GLN A 89 10.81 -2.61 5.81
N LEU A 90 9.75 -3.39 5.98
CA LEU A 90 8.90 -3.29 7.16
C LEU A 90 9.48 -4.09 8.31
N ALA A 91 9.35 -3.57 9.53
CA ALA A 91 9.64 -4.33 10.73
C ALA A 91 8.72 -5.56 10.82
N PRO A 92 9.14 -6.64 11.47
CA PRO A 92 8.28 -7.81 11.66
C PRO A 92 6.94 -7.44 12.29
N CYS A 93 5.86 -7.98 11.74
CA CYS A 93 4.49 -7.77 12.22
C CYS A 93 3.65 -9.01 11.89
N ASP A 94 2.40 -9.03 12.36
CA ASP A 94 1.53 -10.17 12.14
C ASP A 94 0.89 -10.14 10.74
N LEU A 95 0.52 -8.95 10.26
CA LEU A 95 -0.19 -8.80 9.01
C LEU A 95 0.27 -7.52 8.29
N VAL A 96 0.50 -7.64 6.99
CA VAL A 96 0.71 -6.49 6.11
C VAL A 96 -0.50 -6.38 5.16
N ILE A 97 -1.15 -5.25 5.18
CA ILE A 97 -2.20 -4.91 4.23
C ILE A 97 -1.55 -4.20 3.04
N VAL A 98 -1.78 -4.72 1.85
CA VAL A 98 -1.18 -4.19 0.61
C VAL A 98 -2.29 -3.64 -0.27
N GLU A 99 -2.29 -2.32 -0.48
CA GLU A 99 -3.20 -1.67 -1.40
C GLU A 99 -2.55 -1.55 -2.78
N GLY A 100 -3.15 -2.18 -3.79
CA GLY A 100 -2.62 -2.21 -5.14
C GLY A 100 -1.74 -3.42 -5.43
N PHE A 101 -0.73 -3.25 -6.28
CA PHE A 101 0.15 -4.34 -6.74
C PHE A 101 -0.64 -5.50 -7.35
N LYS A 102 -1.54 -5.17 -8.29
CA LYS A 102 -2.52 -6.10 -8.86
C LYS A 102 -1.91 -7.33 -9.52
N SER A 103 -0.71 -7.20 -10.05
CA SER A 103 -0.05 -8.25 -10.83
C SER A 103 1.17 -8.85 -10.13
N GLU A 104 1.43 -8.47 -8.90
CA GLU A 104 2.63 -8.92 -8.18
C GLU A 104 2.27 -9.83 -7.01
N GLY A 105 3.14 -10.82 -6.79
CA GLY A 105 3.06 -11.71 -5.64
C GLY A 105 1.95 -12.74 -5.73
N HIS A 106 1.97 -13.66 -4.78
CA HIS A 106 0.99 -14.75 -4.66
C HIS A 106 0.11 -14.59 -3.41
N MET A 107 0.06 -13.41 -2.83
CA MET A 107 -0.76 -13.15 -1.66
C MET A 107 -2.24 -13.26 -2.01
N PRO A 108 -3.08 -13.70 -1.06
CA PRO A 108 -4.52 -13.63 -1.26
C PRO A 108 -4.96 -12.18 -1.40
N ARG A 109 -5.95 -11.95 -2.27
CA ARG A 109 -6.46 -10.62 -2.57
C ARG A 109 -7.95 -10.54 -2.35
N ILE A 110 -8.39 -9.37 -1.95
CA ILE A 110 -9.80 -9.00 -1.87
C ILE A 110 -10.03 -7.92 -2.91
N GLU A 111 -10.94 -8.17 -3.83
CA GLU A 111 -11.37 -7.14 -4.78
C GLU A 111 -12.44 -6.28 -4.13
N VAL A 112 -12.24 -4.95 -4.16
CA VAL A 112 -13.19 -3.99 -3.59
C VAL A 112 -13.96 -3.34 -4.72
N ARG A 113 -15.29 -3.47 -4.67
CA ARG A 113 -16.20 -2.89 -5.66
C ARG A 113 -17.34 -2.18 -4.96
N ARG A 114 -17.83 -1.12 -5.59
CA ARG A 114 -19.05 -0.46 -5.13
C ARG A 114 -19.97 -0.18 -6.30
N GLN A 115 -21.22 0.12 -5.98
CA GLN A 115 -22.20 0.50 -6.97
C GLN A 115 -21.72 1.68 -7.81
N GLY A 116 -21.95 1.62 -9.11
CA GLY A 116 -21.51 2.66 -10.05
C GLY A 116 -20.18 2.41 -10.73
N ILE A 117 -19.40 1.41 -10.31
CA ILE A 117 -18.19 1.00 -11.01
C ILE A 117 -18.61 0.24 -12.26
N GLN A 118 -18.25 0.79 -13.43
CA GLN A 118 -18.65 0.23 -14.72
C GLN A 118 -17.61 -0.72 -15.30
N GLU A 119 -16.36 -0.59 -14.90
CA GLU A 119 -15.30 -1.46 -15.36
C GLU A 119 -15.56 -2.91 -14.90
N PRO A 120 -15.18 -3.90 -15.74
CA PRO A 120 -15.43 -5.30 -15.40
C PRO A 120 -14.66 -5.74 -14.16
N PRO A 121 -15.14 -6.77 -13.45
CA PRO A 121 -14.41 -7.31 -12.30
C PRO A 121 -13.02 -7.77 -12.66
N LEU A 122 -12.10 -7.67 -11.69
CA LEU A 122 -10.72 -8.11 -11.83
C LEU A 122 -10.55 -9.59 -11.52
N TYR A 123 -11.42 -10.17 -10.68
CA TYR A 123 -11.26 -11.53 -10.17
C TYR A 123 -11.21 -12.61 -11.26
N PRO A 124 -11.87 -12.49 -12.42
CA PRO A 124 -11.75 -13.53 -13.43
C PRO A 124 -10.33 -13.67 -14.00
N HIS A 125 -9.50 -12.65 -13.84
CA HIS A 125 -8.15 -12.59 -14.39
C HIS A 125 -7.07 -12.73 -13.32
N ASP A 126 -7.45 -12.97 -12.05
CA ASP A 126 -6.51 -13.10 -10.94
C ASP A 126 -6.99 -14.22 -10.01
N SER A 127 -6.33 -15.38 -10.10
CA SER A 127 -6.68 -16.55 -9.30
C SER A 127 -6.39 -16.38 -7.81
N ASN A 128 -5.66 -15.34 -7.41
CA ASN A 128 -5.39 -15.05 -6.01
C ASN A 128 -6.53 -14.27 -5.34
N VAL A 129 -7.50 -13.77 -6.08
CA VAL A 129 -8.67 -13.11 -5.50
C VAL A 129 -9.56 -14.16 -4.82
N ILE A 130 -9.66 -14.05 -3.50
CA ILE A 130 -10.40 -15.01 -2.66
C ILE A 130 -11.78 -14.50 -2.25
N ALA A 131 -12.03 -13.19 -2.38
CA ALA A 131 -13.29 -12.57 -1.98
C ALA A 131 -13.50 -11.25 -2.71
N ILE A 132 -14.76 -10.84 -2.78
CA ILE A 132 -15.16 -9.53 -3.27
C ILE A 132 -15.87 -8.81 -2.12
N ALA A 133 -15.37 -7.62 -1.79
CA ALA A 133 -16.04 -6.73 -0.85
C ALA A 133 -16.87 -5.73 -1.66
N THR A 134 -18.17 -5.70 -1.41
CA THR A 134 -19.10 -4.87 -2.17
C THR A 134 -20.18 -4.30 -1.26
N ASP A 135 -20.69 -3.13 -1.64
CA ASP A 135 -21.86 -2.51 -1.03
C ASP A 135 -23.18 -2.91 -1.71
N GLN A 136 -23.10 -3.77 -2.73
CA GLN A 136 -24.29 -4.31 -3.41
C GLN A 136 -24.81 -5.53 -2.65
N GLY A 137 -26.06 -5.49 -2.29
CA GLY A 137 -26.74 -6.61 -1.65
C GLY A 137 -27.07 -7.73 -2.63
#